data_1ea937c456877818c8564c7f38504d52
#
_entry.id   1ea937c456877818c8564c7f38504d52
#
_cell.length_a   1.000
_cell.length_b   1.000
_cell.length_c   1.000
_cell.angle_alpha   90.00
_cell.angle_beta   90.00
_cell.angle_gamma   90.00
#
_symmetry.space_group_name_H-M   'P 1'
#
loop_
_entity.id
_entity.type
_entity.pdbx_description
1 polymer ?
#
loop_
_entity_poly.entity_id
_entity_poly.type
_entity_poly.pdbx_seq_one_letter_code
_entity_poly.pdbx_strand_id
1 'polypeptide(L)'
;MHIFLLQFFPGSPSQNILDYGTLGMNEKRDHFFTIINKNPVTLNLKTWGSNLTGSLVELMGVEAGSQADILRRANFSDMTRRLKIPPGHYMVFRVGIFTPNEEGETNATVFVDTDYHAFRIPFKFRVAKGSLSTVPRELIFDSAFPVSSILTFTALSKF
;
A
#
# COMPACT_ATOMS: atom_id res chain seq x y z
N MET A 1 0.60 -5.50 30.42
CA MET A 1 1.38 -5.54 29.16
C MET A 1 0.40 -5.45 28.01
N HIS A 2 0.43 -4.37 27.22
CA HIS A 2 -0.45 -4.23 26.05
C HIS A 2 0.20 -4.91 24.84
N ILE A 3 -0.51 -5.84 24.22
CA ILE A 3 -0.01 -6.60 23.08
C ILE A 3 -0.79 -6.15 21.83
N PHE A 4 -0.07 -5.59 20.89
CA PHE A 4 -0.59 -5.23 19.57
C PHE A 4 0.18 -6.02 18.50
N LEU A 5 -0.51 -6.41 17.45
CA LEU A 5 0.12 -6.95 16.26
C LEU A 5 -0.15 -6.00 15.10
N LEU A 6 0.91 -5.49 14.51
CA LEU A 6 0.86 -4.71 13.28
C LEU A 6 1.15 -5.64 12.11
N GLN A 7 0.35 -5.56 11.06
CA GLN A 7 0.54 -6.37 9.86
C GLN A 7 0.32 -5.55 8.59
N PHE A 8 1.17 -5.75 7.60
CA PHE A 8 1.15 -5.07 6.31
C PHE A 8 0.71 -6.00 5.18
N PHE A 9 0.04 -5.44 4.16
CA PHE A 9 -0.41 -6.14 2.96
C PHE A 9 -0.09 -5.36 1.68
N PRO A 10 0.41 -6.00 0.62
CA PRO A 10 1.17 -7.23 0.63
C PRO A 10 2.55 -6.96 1.23
N GLY A 11 3.03 -7.77 2.13
CA GLY A 11 4.33 -7.52 2.75
C GLY A 11 4.85 -8.65 3.60
N SER A 12 6.15 -8.68 3.73
CA SER A 12 6.85 -9.61 4.61
C SER A 12 6.56 -9.30 6.08
N PRO A 13 6.27 -10.28 6.93
CA PRO A 13 5.97 -10.08 8.35
C PRO A 13 7.13 -9.52 9.19
N SER A 14 8.31 -9.34 8.59
CA SER A 14 9.53 -8.89 9.27
C SER A 14 9.84 -7.40 9.12
N GLN A 15 9.08 -6.63 8.35
CA GLN A 15 9.34 -5.21 8.14
C GLN A 15 8.24 -4.35 8.77
N ASN A 16 8.61 -3.52 9.75
CA ASN A 16 7.74 -2.51 10.35
C ASN A 16 7.62 -1.24 9.46
N ILE A 17 7.79 -1.38 8.15
CA ILE A 17 7.81 -0.29 7.17
C ILE A 17 6.89 -0.67 6.01
N LEU A 18 6.01 0.24 5.62
CA LEU A 18 5.26 0.15 4.36
C LEU A 18 6.18 0.59 3.22
N ASP A 19 6.67 -0.36 2.43
CA ASP A 19 7.51 -0.08 1.27
C ASP A 19 6.69 -0.17 -0.02
N TYR A 20 6.48 0.97 -0.67
CA TYR A 20 5.78 1.04 -1.95
C TYR A 20 6.68 0.74 -3.15
N GLY A 21 7.99 0.60 -2.92
CA GLY A 21 8.97 0.38 -3.97
C GLY A 21 9.18 1.59 -4.88
N THR A 22 9.47 1.30 -6.14
CA THR A 22 9.63 2.34 -7.17
C THR A 22 8.32 2.53 -7.92
N LEU A 23 7.88 3.78 -8.02
CA LEU A 23 6.62 4.22 -8.63
C LEU A 23 6.90 5.20 -9.77
N GLY A 24 5.96 5.30 -10.69
CA GLY A 24 5.96 6.35 -11.71
C GLY A 24 5.60 7.72 -11.15
N MET A 25 5.81 8.77 -11.94
CA MET A 25 5.33 10.12 -11.65
C MET A 25 3.80 10.18 -11.77
N ASN A 26 3.15 10.96 -10.89
CA ASN A 26 1.68 11.11 -10.84
C ASN A 26 0.93 9.77 -10.71
N GLU A 27 1.56 8.78 -10.13
CA GLU A 27 0.96 7.46 -9.90
C GLU A 27 0.20 7.45 -8.57
N LYS A 28 -0.96 6.80 -8.56
CA LYS A 28 -1.71 6.50 -7.34
C LYS A 28 -1.45 5.06 -6.93
N ARG A 29 -1.10 4.85 -5.65
CA ARG A 29 -0.87 3.53 -5.09
C ARG A 29 -1.46 3.42 -3.69
N ASP A 30 -2.12 2.29 -3.43
CA ASP A 30 -2.71 1.99 -2.12
C ASP A 30 -1.98 0.81 -1.48
N HIS A 31 -1.76 0.90 -0.17
CA HIS A 31 -1.34 -0.20 0.69
C HIS A 31 -2.28 -0.33 1.89
N PHE A 32 -2.32 -1.52 2.47
CA PHE A 32 -3.13 -1.80 3.63
C PHE A 32 -2.26 -2.24 4.80
N PHE A 33 -2.67 -1.86 6.00
CA PHE A 33 -2.13 -2.43 7.23
C PHE A 33 -3.26 -2.68 8.23
N THR A 34 -2.99 -3.55 9.18
CA THR A 34 -3.96 -3.93 10.22
C THR A 34 -3.37 -3.78 11.61
N ILE A 35 -4.23 -3.43 12.55
CA ILE A 35 -3.92 -3.43 13.98
C ILE A 35 -4.86 -4.42 14.65
N ILE A 36 -4.31 -5.42 15.35
CA ILE A 36 -5.07 -6.42 16.09
C ILE A 36 -5.02 -6.08 17.56
N ASN A 37 -6.17 -5.97 18.19
CA ASN A 37 -6.27 -5.79 19.64
C ASN A 37 -6.21 -7.15 20.35
N LYS A 38 -5.06 -7.48 20.89
CA LYS A 38 -4.84 -8.68 21.73
C LYS A 38 -5.01 -8.42 23.22
N ASN A 39 -5.44 -7.21 23.60
CA ASN A 39 -5.69 -6.86 24.99
C ASN A 39 -7.09 -7.28 25.42
N PRO A 40 -7.33 -7.49 26.71
CA PRO A 40 -8.66 -7.83 27.25
C PRO A 40 -9.62 -6.63 27.30
N VAL A 41 -9.16 -5.43 26.95
CA VAL A 41 -9.94 -4.19 27.00
C VAL A 41 -10.21 -3.64 25.60
N THR A 42 -11.33 -2.97 25.43
CA THR A 42 -11.66 -2.26 24.19
C THR A 42 -10.76 -1.02 24.07
N LEU A 43 -10.22 -0.80 22.87
CA LEU A 43 -9.47 0.40 22.52
C LEU A 43 -10.40 1.37 21.78
N ASN A 44 -10.25 2.67 22.07
CA ASN A 44 -10.91 3.72 21.31
C ASN A 44 -9.91 4.37 20.38
N LEU A 45 -10.26 4.44 19.10
CA LEU A 45 -9.51 5.18 18.10
C LEU A 45 -9.75 6.68 18.29
N LYS A 46 -8.69 7.48 18.36
CA LYS A 46 -8.75 8.94 18.53
C LYS A 46 -8.47 9.67 17.22
N THR A 47 -7.27 9.50 16.71
CA THR A 47 -6.83 10.19 15.49
C THR A 47 -5.98 9.26 14.62
N TRP A 48 -6.00 9.51 13.32
CA TRP A 48 -5.11 8.84 12.37
C TRP A 48 -4.85 9.75 11.19
N GLY A 49 -3.73 9.52 10.52
CA GLY A 49 -3.33 10.32 9.37
C GLY A 49 -1.88 10.06 8.96
N SER A 50 -1.34 10.94 8.18
CA SER A 50 0.05 10.92 7.74
C SER A 50 0.65 12.32 7.78
N ASN A 51 1.98 12.39 7.90
CA ASN A 51 2.73 13.63 7.81
C ASN A 51 3.11 14.01 6.37
N LEU A 52 2.72 13.21 5.36
CA LEU A 52 2.98 13.48 3.95
C LEU A 52 1.78 14.16 3.30
N THR A 53 2.00 15.33 2.71
CA THR A 53 1.02 15.98 1.83
C THR A 53 0.81 15.12 0.57
N GLY A 54 -0.45 14.90 0.18
CA GLY A 54 -0.80 14.01 -0.95
C GLY A 54 -0.97 12.55 -0.57
N SER A 55 -0.92 12.21 0.72
CA SER A 55 -1.32 10.90 1.22
C SER A 55 -2.68 10.94 1.90
N LEU A 56 -3.40 9.84 1.83
CA LEU A 56 -4.71 9.65 2.46
C LEU A 56 -4.69 8.39 3.31
N VAL A 57 -5.05 8.51 4.58
CA VAL A 57 -5.19 7.36 5.48
C VAL A 57 -6.66 7.19 5.83
N GLU A 58 -7.23 6.05 5.47
CA GLU A 58 -8.65 5.75 5.68
C GLU A 58 -8.83 4.52 6.54
N LEU A 59 -9.73 4.61 7.51
CA LEU A 59 -10.22 3.45 8.25
C LEU A 59 -11.21 2.68 7.37
N MET A 60 -10.86 1.45 7.00
CA MET A 60 -11.74 0.57 6.23
C MET A 60 -12.82 -0.05 7.13
N GLY A 61 -12.43 -0.56 8.29
CA GLY A 61 -13.39 -1.09 9.26
C GLY A 61 -12.74 -1.87 10.40
N VAL A 62 -13.60 -2.43 11.25
CA VAL A 62 -13.24 -3.24 12.43
C VAL A 62 -14.07 -4.51 12.44
N GLU A 63 -13.43 -5.66 12.57
CA GLU A 63 -14.09 -6.97 12.66
C GLU A 63 -13.44 -7.89 13.68
N ALA A 64 -14.22 -8.89 14.13
CA ALA A 64 -13.70 -9.98 14.94
C ALA A 64 -12.83 -10.90 14.10
N GLY A 65 -11.73 -11.39 14.65
CA GLY A 65 -10.89 -12.37 13.98
C GLY A 65 -9.43 -12.31 14.35
N SER A 66 -8.73 -13.29 13.83
CA SER A 66 -7.29 -13.48 13.99
C SER A 66 -6.51 -13.03 12.75
N GLN A 67 -5.19 -13.11 12.81
CA GLN A 67 -4.32 -12.90 11.67
C GLN A 67 -4.68 -13.82 10.48
N ALA A 68 -5.07 -15.07 10.74
CA ALA A 68 -5.46 -16.01 9.70
C ALA A 68 -6.75 -15.57 8.99
N ASP A 69 -7.68 -14.98 9.72
CA ASP A 69 -8.93 -14.46 9.15
C ASP A 69 -8.66 -13.25 8.25
N ILE A 70 -7.77 -12.35 8.67
CA ILE A 70 -7.32 -11.22 7.85
C ILE A 70 -6.72 -11.69 6.53
N LEU A 71 -5.82 -12.68 6.57
CA LEU A 71 -5.14 -13.23 5.39
C LEU A 71 -6.10 -13.91 4.41
N ARG A 72 -7.21 -14.45 4.89
CA ARG A 72 -8.25 -15.07 4.06
C ARG A 72 -9.22 -14.08 3.44
N ARG A 73 -9.26 -12.87 3.97
CA ARG A 73 -10.22 -11.86 3.51
C ARG A 73 -9.82 -11.33 2.14
N ALA A 74 -10.75 -11.44 1.18
CA ALA A 74 -10.50 -10.99 -0.19
C ALA A 74 -10.78 -9.48 -0.38
N ASN A 75 -11.66 -8.89 0.44
CA ASN A 75 -12.09 -7.51 0.30
C ASN A 75 -12.31 -6.84 1.67
N PHE A 76 -11.80 -5.62 1.84
CA PHE A 76 -11.96 -4.81 3.05
C PHE A 76 -13.03 -3.73 2.93
N SER A 77 -13.59 -3.50 1.75
CA SER A 77 -14.55 -2.40 1.52
C SER A 77 -15.91 -2.63 2.18
N ASP A 78 -16.25 -3.86 2.52
CA ASP A 78 -17.51 -4.28 3.15
C ASP A 78 -17.46 -4.28 4.68
N MET A 79 -16.33 -3.88 5.28
CA MET A 79 -16.16 -3.82 6.73
C MET A 79 -17.01 -2.73 7.39
N THR A 80 -17.47 -3.01 8.60
CA THR A 80 -18.19 -2.01 9.39
C THR A 80 -17.22 -1.02 10.01
N ARG A 81 -17.33 0.25 9.68
CA ARG A 81 -16.53 1.33 10.26
C ARG A 81 -16.95 1.60 11.69
N ARG A 82 -16.04 1.38 12.63
CA ARG A 82 -16.22 1.64 14.06
C ARG A 82 -14.98 2.30 14.62
N LEU A 83 -15.17 3.20 15.58
CA LEU A 83 -14.04 3.85 16.29
C LEU A 83 -13.57 3.10 17.53
N LYS A 84 -14.09 1.90 17.74
CA LYS A 84 -13.75 1.03 18.85
C LYS A 84 -13.23 -0.30 18.34
N ILE A 85 -12.17 -0.81 18.97
CA ILE A 85 -11.58 -2.11 18.67
C ILE A 85 -11.77 -3.01 19.88
N PRO A 86 -12.81 -3.85 19.93
CA PRO A 86 -12.99 -4.79 21.03
C PRO A 86 -11.83 -5.80 21.13
N PRO A 87 -11.68 -6.51 22.25
CA PRO A 87 -10.76 -7.63 22.37
C PRO A 87 -10.97 -8.65 21.25
N GLY A 88 -9.86 -9.18 20.70
CA GLY A 88 -9.92 -10.17 19.62
C GLY A 88 -10.44 -9.65 18.28
N HIS A 89 -10.49 -8.31 18.11
CA HIS A 89 -10.85 -7.67 16.84
C HIS A 89 -9.60 -7.07 16.19
N TYR A 90 -9.69 -6.89 14.87
CA TYR A 90 -8.73 -6.14 14.10
C TYR A 90 -9.39 -4.96 13.39
N MET A 91 -8.61 -3.92 13.14
CA MET A 91 -8.98 -2.82 12.26
C MET A 91 -8.04 -2.77 11.06
N VAL A 92 -8.58 -2.33 9.94
CA VAL A 92 -7.85 -2.20 8.69
C VAL A 92 -7.79 -0.74 8.27
N PHE A 93 -6.62 -0.30 7.89
CA PHE A 93 -6.38 1.00 7.28
C PHE A 93 -5.88 0.85 5.85
N ARG A 94 -6.38 1.71 4.99
CA ARG A 94 -5.84 1.94 3.65
C ARG A 94 -4.96 3.19 3.68
N VAL A 95 -3.76 3.09 3.13
CA VAL A 95 -2.85 4.22 2.95
C VAL A 95 -2.67 4.43 1.46
N GLY A 96 -3.34 5.46 0.94
CA GLY A 96 -3.19 5.90 -0.44
C GLY A 96 -2.15 6.99 -0.54
N ILE A 97 -1.28 6.89 -1.52
CA ILE A 97 -0.33 7.93 -1.90
C ILE A 97 -0.54 8.36 -3.34
N PHE A 98 -0.25 9.63 -3.60
CA PHE A 98 -0.16 10.17 -4.94
C PHE A 98 1.25 10.71 -5.11
N THR A 99 2.00 10.13 -6.06
CA THR A 99 3.40 10.49 -6.26
C THR A 99 3.54 11.86 -6.94
N PRO A 100 4.55 12.65 -6.55
CA PRO A 100 4.83 13.93 -7.20
C PRO A 100 5.31 13.74 -8.65
N ASN A 101 5.33 14.85 -9.40
CA ASN A 101 5.86 14.89 -10.76
C ASN A 101 7.38 15.17 -10.76
N GLU A 102 8.08 14.71 -9.74
CA GLU A 102 9.53 14.88 -9.57
C GLU A 102 10.14 13.56 -9.11
N GLU A 103 11.32 13.24 -9.62
CA GLU A 103 12.07 12.06 -9.20
C GLU A 103 12.66 12.26 -7.81
N GLY A 104 12.68 11.21 -7.02
CA GLY A 104 13.26 11.27 -5.69
C GLY A 104 12.78 10.17 -4.76
N GLU A 105 13.38 10.13 -3.57
CA GLU A 105 12.96 9.25 -2.49
C GLU A 105 12.17 10.03 -1.45
N THR A 106 11.09 9.42 -0.98
CA THR A 106 10.23 9.98 0.05
C THR A 106 10.13 9.01 1.21
N ASN A 107 10.38 9.53 2.41
CA ASN A 107 10.17 8.82 3.66
C ASN A 107 9.14 9.61 4.48
N ALA A 108 8.13 8.92 4.98
CA ALA A 108 7.07 9.55 5.75
C ALA A 108 6.53 8.59 6.82
N THR A 109 5.57 9.05 7.61
CA THR A 109 5.02 8.28 8.72
C THR A 109 3.50 8.38 8.74
N VAL A 110 2.85 7.23 8.81
CA VAL A 110 1.44 7.12 9.20
C VAL A 110 1.37 7.10 10.73
N PHE A 111 0.42 7.80 11.29
CA PHE A 111 0.13 7.75 12.71
C PHE A 111 -1.30 7.26 12.96
N VAL A 112 -1.46 6.46 14.01
CA VAL A 112 -2.76 6.01 14.51
C VAL A 112 -2.71 6.07 16.03
N ASP A 113 -3.53 6.91 16.62
CA ASP A 113 -3.55 7.13 18.06
C ASP A 113 -4.82 6.54 18.67
N THR A 114 -4.65 5.77 19.72
CA THR A 114 -5.71 5.22 20.55
C THR A 114 -5.64 5.84 21.96
N ASP A 115 -6.56 5.47 22.83
CA ASP A 115 -6.54 5.90 24.22
C ASP A 115 -5.34 5.37 25.04
N TYR A 116 -4.71 4.26 24.57
CA TYR A 116 -3.60 3.61 25.29
C TYR A 116 -2.28 3.58 24.51
N HIS A 117 -2.30 3.79 23.22
CA HIS A 117 -1.10 3.64 22.39
C HIS A 117 -1.12 4.54 21.16
N ALA A 118 0.07 5.04 20.82
CA ALA A 118 0.32 5.82 19.62
C ALA A 118 1.19 5.01 18.65
N PHE A 119 0.58 4.54 17.55
CA PHE A 119 1.31 3.83 16.50
C PHE A 119 1.96 4.82 15.56
N ARG A 120 3.22 4.54 15.20
CA ARG A 120 3.98 5.30 14.21
C ARG A 120 4.55 4.31 13.21
N ILE A 121 4.04 4.36 11.98
CA ILE A 121 4.30 3.38 10.94
C ILE A 121 5.04 4.11 9.83
N PRO A 122 6.35 3.91 9.68
CA PRO A 122 7.10 4.51 8.61
C PRO A 122 6.69 3.92 7.27
N PHE A 123 6.67 4.74 6.23
CA PHE A 123 6.51 4.30 4.87
C PHE A 123 7.49 5.03 3.95
N LYS A 124 7.84 4.39 2.84
CA LYS A 124 8.77 4.92 1.86
C LYS A 124 8.38 4.54 0.44
N PHE A 125 8.79 5.37 -0.49
CA PHE A 125 8.72 5.10 -1.92
C PHE A 125 9.79 5.90 -2.65
N ARG A 126 10.11 5.45 -3.87
CA ARG A 126 10.96 6.15 -4.80
C ARG A 126 10.17 6.48 -6.05
N VAL A 127 10.24 7.73 -6.50
CA VAL A 127 9.66 8.14 -7.78
C VAL A 127 10.75 8.11 -8.84
N ALA A 128 10.51 7.42 -9.93
CA ALA A 128 11.42 7.36 -11.06
C ALA A 128 10.66 7.60 -12.37
N LYS A 129 11.33 8.24 -13.31
CA LYS A 129 10.83 8.38 -14.67
C LYS A 129 11.04 7.06 -15.42
N GLY A 130 9.94 6.43 -15.80
CA GLY A 130 9.98 5.24 -16.64
C GLY A 130 10.49 5.58 -18.03
N SER A 131 11.35 4.74 -18.58
CA SER A 131 11.75 4.82 -19.99
C SER A 131 11.34 3.54 -20.71
N LEU A 132 10.72 3.70 -21.87
CA LEU A 132 10.47 2.59 -22.79
C LEU A 132 11.63 2.51 -23.76
N SER A 133 12.19 1.32 -23.93
CA SER A 133 13.17 1.06 -24.98
C SER A 133 12.71 -0.14 -25.81
N THR A 134 12.87 -0.03 -27.11
CA THR A 134 12.63 -1.14 -28.04
C THR A 134 13.94 -1.87 -28.32
N VAL A 135 13.85 -3.18 -28.47
CA VAL A 135 14.98 -4.01 -28.92
C VAL A 135 14.50 -4.84 -30.10
N PRO A 136 15.04 -4.62 -31.30
CA PRO A 136 16.07 -3.65 -31.67
C PRO A 136 15.56 -2.19 -31.61
N ARG A 137 16.48 -1.23 -31.44
CA ARG A 137 16.12 0.21 -31.35
C ARG A 137 15.49 0.77 -32.61
N GLU A 138 15.78 0.12 -33.72
CA GLU A 138 15.29 0.49 -35.05
C GLU A 138 14.87 -0.76 -35.79
N LEU A 139 13.67 -0.72 -36.37
CA LEU A 139 13.15 -1.78 -37.24
C LEU A 139 13.18 -1.27 -38.65
N ILE A 140 14.09 -1.82 -39.45
CA ILE A 140 14.24 -1.48 -40.87
C ILE A 140 13.54 -2.58 -41.67
N PHE A 141 12.56 -2.19 -42.47
CA PHE A 141 11.89 -3.08 -43.42
C PHE A 141 12.42 -2.80 -44.82
N ASP A 142 13.27 -3.69 -45.34
CA ASP A 142 13.91 -3.53 -46.66
C ASP A 142 12.91 -3.70 -47.84
N SER A 143 11.78 -4.34 -47.58
CA SER A 143 10.71 -4.44 -48.59
C SER A 143 9.37 -4.68 -47.89
N ALA A 144 8.37 -3.90 -48.28
CA ALA A 144 7.00 -4.11 -47.86
C ALA A 144 6.33 -5.14 -48.75
N PHE A 145 6.26 -6.39 -48.32
CA PHE A 145 5.35 -7.36 -48.93
C PHE A 145 3.96 -7.19 -48.31
N PRO A 146 2.90 -7.22 -49.11
CA PRO A 146 1.54 -7.22 -48.59
C PRO A 146 1.18 -8.60 -48.04
N VAL A 147 1.80 -8.99 -46.94
CA VAL A 147 1.47 -10.22 -46.20
C VAL A 147 0.89 -9.81 -44.86
N SER A 148 -0.27 -10.34 -44.57
CA SER A 148 -0.92 -10.21 -43.27
C SER A 148 -0.15 -10.97 -42.19
N SER A 149 1.01 -10.43 -41.78
CA SER A 149 1.76 -10.93 -40.65
C SER A 149 1.47 -10.06 -39.42
N ILE A 150 0.98 -10.66 -38.37
CA ILE A 150 0.83 -10.01 -37.08
C ILE A 150 2.21 -9.96 -36.45
N LEU A 151 2.80 -8.75 -36.40
CA LEU A 151 4.03 -8.51 -35.64
C LEU A 151 3.67 -8.23 -34.19
N THR A 152 4.10 -9.11 -33.29
CA THR A 152 3.96 -8.91 -31.85
C THR A 152 5.23 -8.24 -31.30
N PHE A 153 5.09 -7.04 -30.76
CA PHE A 153 6.19 -6.32 -30.10
C PHE A 153 6.12 -6.54 -28.61
N THR A 154 7.25 -6.89 -28.02
CA THR A 154 7.40 -6.91 -26.57
C THR A 154 8.15 -5.65 -26.14
N ALA A 155 7.46 -4.74 -25.45
CA ALA A 155 8.08 -3.58 -24.84
C ALA A 155 8.57 -3.95 -23.44
N LEU A 156 9.85 -3.71 -23.16
CA LEU A 156 10.42 -3.85 -21.83
C LEU A 156 10.44 -2.48 -21.14
N SER A 157 9.69 -2.35 -20.06
CA SER A 157 9.77 -1.22 -19.17
C SER A 157 10.92 -1.43 -18.17
N LYS A 158 11.85 -0.49 -18.11
CA LYS A 158 12.86 -0.42 -17.04
C LYS A 158 12.47 0.71 -16.10
N PHE A 159 12.21 0.36 -14.87
CA PHE A 159 12.07 1.28 -13.75
C PHE A 159 13.40 1.40 -13.01
#